data_f065220f14d9753c8f4511662e223dc5
#
_entry.id   f065220f14d9753c8f4511662e223dc5
#
_cell.length_a   1.000
_cell.length_b   1.000
_cell.length_c   1.000
_cell.angle_alpha   90.00
_cell.angle_beta   90.00
_cell.angle_gamma   90.00
#
_symmetry.space_group_name_H-M   'P 1'
#
loop_
_entity.id
_entity.type
_entity.pdbx_description
1 polymer ?
#
loop_
_entity_poly.entity_id
_entity_poly.type
_entity_poly.pdbx_seq_one_letter_code
_entity_poly.pdbx_strand_id
1 'polypeptide(L)'
;VVVGEWGDADPWAAANDDAYASLLAHVRTGPRGPVPVDLDALGWEWGTPRGRVRAAAARLEDLGILSRRPDGSWWYDELSDADLSDTLDFWVALVGPALRATIPALTPELRAELDRRVARARTTAALRLPEYPTAFSAACQFWFEHSPNTLVRSLGLRAFERMRWARVPTQLWSVHEVHTWFATTSRAVESGDPAVATAAAEVMDGLFEVHRRNVGIPRTHRPADDTTEDRVGPVGRTLLRDVRSGALVVGSTHRLEDLVTRTGATPEQVHGALRWLHDLGLVDDGDGRYRVGQPSLATWRDTMELLTGVFTHGAVHVLPGLRGPALEEFRMLVARARADGQVRDHRYTESSFAVTRFLSEQSGNRWVREALRLAMARLAYALPEAPAFRQWDAEALWLTLDAAAGSGDVETARAAARRFVDVARAHVDDVTARWGTMGS
;
A
#
# COMPACT_ATOMS: atom_id res chain seq x y z
N VAL A 1 20.00 -24.43 -7.68
CA VAL A 1 18.99 -23.41 -8.06
C VAL A 1 19.70 -22.09 -7.94
N VAL A 2 20.10 -21.49 -9.06
CA VAL A 2 20.76 -20.16 -9.09
C VAL A 2 19.68 -19.15 -8.71
N VAL A 3 19.80 -18.54 -7.56
CA VAL A 3 19.03 -17.35 -7.19
C VAL A 3 19.50 -16.27 -8.16
N GLY A 4 18.67 -15.92 -9.14
CA GLY A 4 18.98 -14.86 -10.09
C GLY A 4 19.26 -13.57 -9.32
N GLU A 5 20.46 -13.01 -9.51
CA GLU A 5 20.81 -11.69 -8.99
C GLU A 5 19.83 -10.68 -9.57
N TRP A 6 19.14 -9.99 -8.71
CA TRP A 6 18.31 -8.84 -9.08
C TRP A 6 19.29 -7.77 -9.59
N GLY A 7 19.19 -7.46 -10.87
CA GLY A 7 20.17 -6.62 -11.55
C GLY A 7 20.38 -5.24 -10.92
N ASP A 8 21.56 -4.68 -11.19
CA ASP A 8 22.22 -3.51 -10.61
C ASP A 8 21.53 -2.14 -10.70
N ALA A 9 20.27 -2.09 -11.11
CA ALA A 9 19.53 -0.83 -11.22
C ALA A 9 18.39 -0.77 -10.18
N ASP A 10 18.76 -0.81 -8.91
CA ASP A 10 17.86 -0.47 -7.82
C ASP A 10 18.00 1.03 -7.52
N PRO A 11 17.00 1.88 -7.80
CA PRO A 11 17.05 3.31 -7.44
C PRO A 11 17.20 3.51 -5.92
N TRP A 12 16.87 2.49 -5.12
CA TRP A 12 17.10 2.45 -3.68
C TRP A 12 18.50 1.94 -3.30
N ALA A 13 19.17 1.20 -4.20
CA ALA A 13 20.60 0.86 -4.06
C ALA A 13 21.49 2.08 -4.30
N ALA A 14 21.03 3.07 -5.05
CA ALA A 14 21.74 4.35 -5.22
C ALA A 14 21.77 5.18 -3.92
N ALA A 15 21.01 4.84 -2.91
CA ALA A 15 21.16 5.39 -1.57
C ALA A 15 22.27 4.70 -0.77
N ASN A 16 23.36 4.26 -1.43
CA ASN A 16 24.64 3.86 -0.81
C ASN A 16 24.52 3.13 0.53
N ASP A 17 23.78 2.04 0.59
CA ASP A 17 23.82 1.28 1.82
C ASP A 17 24.41 -0.09 1.56
N ASP A 18 25.76 -0.11 1.42
CA ASP A 18 26.55 -1.35 1.46
C ASP A 18 26.14 -2.19 2.68
N ALA A 19 25.76 -1.51 3.79
CA ALA A 19 25.25 -2.14 4.99
C ALA A 19 23.91 -2.87 4.75
N TYR A 20 22.98 -2.24 4.02
CA TYR A 20 21.71 -2.86 3.70
C TYR A 20 21.88 -4.06 2.76
N ALA A 21 22.68 -3.91 1.71
CA ALA A 21 22.98 -5.00 0.77
C ALA A 21 23.69 -6.17 1.48
N SER A 22 24.65 -5.89 2.35
CA SER A 22 25.37 -6.88 3.16
C SER A 22 24.43 -7.59 4.14
N LEU A 23 23.54 -6.85 4.80
CA LEU A 23 22.54 -7.42 5.71
C LEU A 23 21.55 -8.30 4.96
N LEU A 24 21.09 -7.87 3.78
CA LEU A 24 20.25 -8.65 2.87
C LEU A 24 20.95 -9.96 2.45
N ALA A 25 22.19 -9.88 2.04
CA ALA A 25 22.97 -11.05 1.66
C ALA A 25 23.14 -12.03 2.85
N HIS A 26 23.51 -11.50 4.03
CA HIS A 26 23.66 -12.28 5.25
C HIS A 26 22.37 -13.04 5.61
N VAL A 27 21.23 -12.35 5.61
CA VAL A 27 19.93 -12.96 5.91
C VAL A 27 19.55 -14.02 4.86
N ARG A 28 19.79 -13.77 3.57
CA ARG A 28 19.46 -14.73 2.49
C ARG A 28 20.30 -16.00 2.53
N THR A 29 21.55 -15.91 2.96
CA THR A 29 22.48 -17.05 3.05
C THR A 29 22.44 -17.75 4.40
N GLY A 30 21.83 -17.10 5.42
CA GLY A 30 21.74 -17.59 6.77
C GLY A 30 20.78 -18.79 6.94
N PRO A 31 20.73 -19.37 8.14
CA PRO A 31 19.83 -20.48 8.47
C PRO A 31 18.36 -20.06 8.31
N ARG A 32 17.47 -21.04 8.13
CA ARG A 32 16.01 -20.81 8.10
C ARG A 32 15.45 -20.67 9.51
N GLY A 33 14.37 -19.93 9.62
CA GLY A 33 13.62 -19.71 10.87
C GLY A 33 14.07 -18.48 11.64
N PRO A 34 13.51 -18.24 12.82
CA PRO A 34 13.89 -17.10 13.66
C PRO A 34 15.36 -17.21 14.12
N VAL A 35 16.17 -16.24 13.74
CA VAL A 35 17.62 -16.22 14.05
C VAL A 35 17.98 -14.90 14.70
N PRO A 36 18.74 -14.91 15.82
CA PRO A 36 19.27 -13.67 16.40
C PRO A 36 20.29 -13.05 15.44
N VAL A 37 20.29 -11.73 15.35
CA VAL A 37 21.19 -10.94 14.50
C VAL A 37 22.00 -10.00 15.38
N ASP A 38 23.31 -10.23 15.45
CA ASP A 38 24.22 -9.34 16.15
C ASP A 38 24.70 -8.24 15.20
N LEU A 39 24.00 -7.10 15.19
CA LEU A 39 24.31 -5.98 14.32
C LEU A 39 25.69 -5.35 14.62
N ASP A 40 26.19 -5.47 15.84
CA ASP A 40 27.49 -4.91 16.23
C ASP A 40 28.62 -5.81 15.70
N ALA A 41 28.47 -7.13 15.81
CA ALA A 41 29.40 -8.11 15.22
C ALA A 41 29.43 -8.00 13.69
N LEU A 42 28.26 -7.88 13.02
CA LEU A 42 28.18 -7.70 11.57
C LEU A 42 28.83 -6.38 11.11
N GLY A 43 28.60 -5.28 11.85
CA GLY A 43 29.25 -4.01 11.56
C GLY A 43 30.77 -4.08 11.62
N TRP A 44 31.30 -4.81 12.60
CA TRP A 44 32.73 -5.08 12.73
C TRP A 44 33.26 -5.94 11.58
N GLU A 45 32.58 -7.05 11.27
CA GLU A 45 32.94 -7.96 10.19
C GLU A 45 33.00 -7.27 8.82
N TRP A 46 32.04 -6.38 8.54
CA TRP A 46 31.95 -5.66 7.26
C TRP A 46 32.72 -4.35 7.22
N GLY A 47 33.37 -3.95 8.30
CA GLY A 47 34.05 -2.65 8.40
C GLY A 47 33.06 -1.47 8.25
N THR A 48 31.81 -1.68 8.56
CA THR A 48 30.72 -0.71 8.37
C THR A 48 30.40 0.01 9.69
N PRO A 49 30.28 1.35 9.69
CA PRO A 49 29.93 2.08 10.89
C PRO A 49 28.62 1.58 11.52
N ARG A 50 28.62 1.39 12.84
CA ARG A 50 27.48 0.88 13.62
C ARG A 50 26.15 1.61 13.31
N GLY A 51 26.20 2.92 13.12
CA GLY A 51 25.03 3.74 12.80
C GLY A 51 24.38 3.34 11.47
N ARG A 52 25.18 2.99 10.45
CA ARG A 52 24.67 2.54 9.15
C ARG A 52 24.02 1.16 9.23
N VAL A 53 24.65 0.21 9.94
CA VAL A 53 24.07 -1.12 10.13
C VAL A 53 22.73 -1.04 10.88
N ARG A 54 22.63 -0.17 11.89
CA ARG A 54 21.38 0.07 12.63
C ARG A 54 20.30 0.73 11.78
N ALA A 55 20.67 1.68 10.92
CA ALA A 55 19.74 2.30 9.97
C ALA A 55 19.20 1.26 8.97
N ALA A 56 20.05 0.38 8.44
CA ALA A 56 19.65 -0.73 7.60
C ALA A 56 18.71 -1.69 8.35
N ALA A 57 19.03 -2.02 9.61
CA ALA A 57 18.19 -2.89 10.43
C ALA A 57 16.80 -2.26 10.72
N ALA A 58 16.75 -0.96 11.01
CA ALA A 58 15.48 -0.25 11.21
C ALA A 58 14.61 -0.27 9.95
N ARG A 59 15.20 -0.12 8.77
CA ARG A 59 14.49 -0.27 7.49
C ARG A 59 13.92 -1.68 7.32
N LEU A 60 14.66 -2.73 7.71
CA LEU A 60 14.18 -4.10 7.66
C LEU A 60 13.11 -4.40 8.73
N GLU A 61 13.17 -3.72 9.87
CA GLU A 61 12.11 -3.75 10.88
C GLU A 61 10.81 -3.15 10.32
N ASP A 62 10.87 -2.01 9.64
CA ASP A 62 9.72 -1.40 8.96
C ASP A 62 9.10 -2.31 7.89
N LEU A 63 9.92 -3.13 7.24
CA LEU A 63 9.47 -4.18 6.31
C LEU A 63 8.94 -5.43 7.03
N GLY A 64 9.10 -5.53 8.35
CA GLY A 64 8.76 -6.70 9.14
C GLY A 64 9.61 -7.93 8.79
N ILE A 65 10.85 -7.71 8.38
CA ILE A 65 11.88 -8.74 8.11
C ILE A 65 12.75 -8.96 9.33
N LEU A 66 13.07 -7.88 10.03
CA LEU A 66 13.69 -7.94 11.34
C LEU A 66 12.68 -7.54 12.40
N SER A 67 12.82 -8.09 13.59
CA SER A 67 12.06 -7.68 14.77
C SER A 67 13.02 -7.38 15.92
N ARG A 68 12.67 -6.38 16.72
CA ARG A 68 13.38 -6.06 17.95
C ARG A 68 12.62 -6.65 19.10
N ARG A 69 13.27 -7.53 19.87
CA ARG A 69 12.68 -8.15 21.07
C ARG A 69 12.71 -7.17 22.27
N PRO A 70 11.91 -7.42 23.31
CA PRO A 70 11.87 -6.56 24.51
C PRO A 70 13.21 -6.40 25.23
N ASP A 71 14.11 -7.37 25.10
CA ASP A 71 15.49 -7.32 25.62
C ASP A 71 16.44 -6.46 24.76
N GLY A 72 15.93 -5.90 23.66
CA GLY A 72 16.69 -5.08 22.72
C GLY A 72 17.45 -5.87 21.66
N SER A 73 17.41 -7.20 21.67
CA SER A 73 18.03 -8.05 20.66
C SER A 73 17.28 -7.98 19.33
N TRP A 74 18.04 -8.12 18.22
CA TRP A 74 17.48 -8.17 16.87
C TRP A 74 17.33 -9.60 16.40
N TRP A 75 16.20 -9.87 15.73
CA TRP A 75 15.88 -11.19 15.20
C TRP A 75 15.43 -11.08 13.76
N TYR A 76 15.92 -12.00 12.95
CA TYR A 76 15.37 -12.24 11.62
C TYR A 76 14.18 -13.17 11.76
N ASP A 77 13.04 -12.73 11.25
CA ASP A 77 11.83 -13.53 11.17
C ASP A 77 11.61 -13.93 9.69
N GLU A 78 11.72 -15.22 9.39
CA GLU A 78 11.45 -15.72 8.03
C GLU A 78 10.00 -15.42 7.65
N LEU A 79 9.79 -14.87 6.46
CA LEU A 79 8.46 -14.62 5.95
C LEU A 79 7.73 -15.97 5.77
N SER A 80 6.61 -16.13 6.44
CA SER A 80 5.72 -17.26 6.23
C SER A 80 5.02 -17.15 4.87
N ASP A 81 4.51 -18.27 4.35
CA ASP A 81 3.67 -18.29 3.14
C ASP A 81 2.46 -17.35 3.27
N ALA A 82 1.94 -17.21 4.50
CA ALA A 82 0.86 -16.28 4.79
C ALA A 82 1.31 -14.82 4.66
N ASP A 83 2.48 -14.46 5.20
CA ASP A 83 3.03 -13.10 5.08
C ASP A 83 3.32 -12.74 3.62
N LEU A 84 3.82 -13.72 2.86
CA LEU A 84 4.04 -13.55 1.44
C LEU A 84 2.72 -13.37 0.70
N SER A 85 1.73 -14.22 0.99
CA SER A 85 0.37 -14.10 0.45
C SER A 85 -0.20 -12.71 0.69
N ASP A 86 -0.13 -12.22 1.94
CA ASP A 86 -0.60 -10.88 2.30
C ASP A 86 0.15 -9.78 1.54
N THR A 87 1.46 -9.95 1.37
CA THR A 87 2.28 -8.97 0.65
C THR A 87 1.92 -8.92 -0.84
N LEU A 88 1.72 -10.08 -1.46
CA LEU A 88 1.30 -10.20 -2.86
C LEU A 88 -0.09 -9.59 -3.08
N ASP A 89 -1.06 -9.91 -2.23
CA ASP A 89 -2.41 -9.34 -2.31
C ASP A 89 -2.40 -7.82 -2.15
N PHE A 90 -1.63 -7.33 -1.20
CA PHE A 90 -1.48 -5.90 -0.99
C PHE A 90 -0.85 -5.21 -2.20
N TRP A 91 0.22 -5.80 -2.76
CA TRP A 91 0.85 -5.26 -3.96
C TRP A 91 -0.14 -5.21 -5.15
N VAL A 92 -0.91 -6.28 -5.38
CA VAL A 92 -1.94 -6.33 -6.43
C VAL A 92 -3.00 -5.25 -6.21
N ALA A 93 -3.42 -5.02 -4.97
CA ALA A 93 -4.37 -3.94 -4.63
C ALA A 93 -3.87 -2.55 -5.06
N LEU A 94 -2.54 -2.35 -5.09
CA LEU A 94 -1.92 -1.09 -5.47
C LEU A 94 -1.68 -0.94 -6.99
N VAL A 95 -1.75 -2.02 -7.78
CA VAL A 95 -1.47 -1.96 -9.24
C VAL A 95 -2.43 -1.03 -9.96
N GLY A 96 -3.73 -1.11 -9.68
CA GLY A 96 -4.73 -0.24 -10.29
C GLY A 96 -4.48 1.25 -10.02
N PRO A 97 -4.36 1.65 -8.74
CA PRO A 97 -3.92 2.99 -8.36
C PRO A 97 -2.63 3.45 -9.04
N ALA A 98 -1.60 2.59 -9.09
CA ALA A 98 -0.33 2.92 -9.72
C ALA A 98 -0.49 3.18 -11.23
N LEU A 99 -1.21 2.31 -11.96
CA LEU A 99 -1.47 2.47 -13.39
C LEU A 99 -2.23 3.77 -13.69
N ARG A 100 -3.35 4.01 -12.97
CA ARG A 100 -4.17 5.21 -13.18
C ARG A 100 -3.44 6.51 -12.88
N ALA A 101 -2.54 6.51 -11.90
CA ALA A 101 -1.73 7.68 -11.57
C ALA A 101 -0.58 7.88 -12.56
N THR A 102 0.07 6.80 -13.01
CA THR A 102 1.31 6.88 -13.79
C THR A 102 1.04 7.10 -15.28
N ILE A 103 0.03 6.46 -15.86
CA ILE A 103 -0.25 6.54 -17.30
C ILE A 103 -0.42 8.00 -17.80
N PRO A 104 -1.22 8.86 -17.12
CA PRO A 104 -1.35 10.25 -17.55
C PRO A 104 -0.08 11.09 -17.36
N ALA A 105 0.85 10.64 -16.53
CA ALA A 105 2.11 11.34 -16.22
C ALA A 105 3.29 10.86 -17.06
N LEU A 106 3.09 9.90 -17.99
CA LEU A 106 4.16 9.37 -18.82
C LEU A 106 4.68 10.43 -19.80
N THR A 107 5.95 10.81 -19.61
CA THR A 107 6.69 11.58 -20.63
C THR A 107 7.16 10.65 -21.76
N PRO A 108 7.59 11.19 -22.93
CA PRO A 108 8.18 10.38 -23.99
C PRO A 108 9.38 9.53 -23.51
N GLU A 109 10.21 10.07 -22.61
CA GLU A 109 11.38 9.39 -22.05
C GLU A 109 10.96 8.21 -21.16
N LEU A 110 9.97 8.41 -20.26
CA LEU A 110 9.42 7.35 -19.42
C LEU A 110 8.72 6.28 -20.25
N ARG A 111 8.03 6.69 -21.33
CA ARG A 111 7.42 5.73 -22.27
C ARG A 111 8.50 4.87 -22.95
N ALA A 112 9.57 5.47 -23.43
CA ALA A 112 10.69 4.75 -24.02
C ALA A 112 11.38 3.81 -23.01
N GLU A 113 11.48 4.20 -21.76
CA GLU A 113 12.00 3.35 -20.70
C GLU A 113 11.07 2.15 -20.43
N LEU A 114 9.77 2.38 -20.30
CA LEU A 114 8.77 1.31 -20.15
C LEU A 114 8.87 0.31 -21.31
N ASP A 115 8.91 0.81 -22.54
CA ASP A 115 9.01 -0.04 -23.74
C ASP A 115 10.27 -0.92 -23.72
N ARG A 116 11.42 -0.37 -23.28
CA ARG A 116 12.66 -1.14 -23.13
C ARG A 116 12.51 -2.24 -22.07
N ARG A 117 11.92 -1.91 -20.87
CA ARG A 117 11.71 -2.88 -19.80
C ARG A 117 10.76 -4.00 -20.25
N VAL A 118 9.66 -3.65 -20.90
CA VAL A 118 8.67 -4.61 -21.44
C VAL A 118 9.29 -5.49 -22.54
N ALA A 119 10.03 -4.89 -23.46
CA ALA A 119 10.73 -5.65 -24.51
C ALA A 119 11.73 -6.65 -23.93
N ARG A 120 12.52 -6.23 -22.92
CA ARG A 120 13.44 -7.12 -22.21
C ARG A 120 12.70 -8.28 -21.53
N ALA A 121 11.60 -7.99 -20.81
CA ALA A 121 10.81 -9.02 -20.15
C ALA A 121 10.20 -10.01 -21.16
N ARG A 122 9.66 -9.53 -22.27
CA ARG A 122 9.12 -10.38 -23.36
C ARG A 122 10.22 -11.27 -23.99
N THR A 123 11.38 -10.69 -24.28
CA THR A 123 12.51 -11.42 -24.89
C THR A 123 13.03 -12.51 -23.95
N THR A 124 13.27 -12.18 -22.67
CA THR A 124 13.75 -13.14 -21.68
C THR A 124 12.73 -14.25 -21.43
N ALA A 125 11.43 -13.93 -21.43
CA ALA A 125 10.35 -14.90 -21.32
C ALA A 125 10.31 -15.86 -22.54
N ALA A 126 10.35 -15.31 -23.77
CA ALA A 126 10.29 -16.08 -25.00
C ALA A 126 11.46 -17.06 -25.14
N LEU A 127 12.65 -16.61 -24.75
CA LEU A 127 13.88 -17.41 -24.77
C LEU A 127 14.08 -18.28 -23.52
N ARG A 128 13.16 -18.22 -22.54
CA ARG A 128 13.22 -18.93 -21.25
C ARG A 128 14.53 -18.70 -20.49
N LEU A 129 15.02 -17.46 -20.54
CA LEU A 129 16.28 -17.10 -19.88
C LEU A 129 16.11 -17.03 -18.36
N PRO A 130 17.14 -17.33 -17.57
CA PRO A 130 17.09 -17.27 -16.10
C PRO A 130 16.83 -15.85 -15.57
N GLU A 131 17.14 -14.81 -16.34
CA GLU A 131 16.92 -13.40 -16.02
C GLU A 131 15.45 -12.95 -16.19
N TYR A 132 14.59 -13.82 -16.73
CA TYR A 132 13.18 -13.49 -16.96
C TYR A 132 12.45 -12.97 -15.71
N PRO A 133 12.53 -13.61 -14.53
CA PRO A 133 11.83 -13.10 -13.34
C PRO A 133 12.27 -11.70 -12.96
N THR A 134 13.56 -11.39 -13.06
CA THR A 134 14.13 -10.07 -12.80
C THR A 134 13.62 -9.04 -13.80
N ALA A 135 13.63 -9.38 -15.09
CA ALA A 135 13.16 -8.48 -16.14
C ALA A 135 11.65 -8.20 -16.02
N PHE A 136 10.84 -9.21 -15.69
CA PHE A 136 9.42 -9.06 -15.43
C PHE A 136 9.16 -8.15 -14.22
N SER A 137 9.84 -8.42 -13.10
CA SER A 137 9.72 -7.61 -11.89
C SER A 137 10.11 -6.15 -12.14
N ALA A 138 11.18 -5.88 -12.89
CA ALA A 138 11.59 -4.53 -13.24
C ALA A 138 10.53 -3.78 -14.08
N ALA A 139 9.85 -4.49 -15.00
CA ALA A 139 8.76 -3.91 -15.78
C ALA A 139 7.52 -3.64 -14.92
N CYS A 140 7.21 -4.50 -13.93
CA CYS A 140 6.13 -4.26 -12.97
C CYS A 140 6.44 -3.13 -12.00
N GLN A 141 7.68 -3.04 -11.53
CA GLN A 141 8.15 -2.04 -10.58
C GLN A 141 8.10 -0.63 -11.17
N PHE A 142 8.26 -0.48 -12.49
CA PHE A 142 8.18 0.79 -13.22
C PHE A 142 6.95 1.63 -12.81
N TRP A 143 5.79 1.00 -12.69
CA TRP A 143 4.54 1.70 -12.38
C TRP A 143 4.53 2.37 -11.01
N PHE A 144 5.28 1.80 -10.06
CA PHE A 144 5.43 2.38 -8.73
C PHE A 144 6.56 3.41 -8.68
N GLU A 145 7.70 3.13 -9.30
CA GLU A 145 8.86 4.05 -9.33
C GLU A 145 8.48 5.41 -9.90
N HIS A 146 7.67 5.42 -10.95
CA HIS A 146 7.29 6.63 -11.67
C HIS A 146 5.88 7.15 -11.33
N SER A 147 5.23 6.56 -10.32
CA SER A 147 3.92 7.06 -9.89
C SER A 147 4.06 8.45 -9.26
N PRO A 148 3.29 9.46 -9.76
CA PRO A 148 3.20 10.75 -9.10
C PRO A 148 2.51 10.68 -7.75
N ASN A 149 1.69 9.63 -7.51
CA ASN A 149 1.09 9.35 -6.22
C ASN A 149 2.17 8.83 -5.25
N THR A 150 2.65 9.72 -4.37
CA THR A 150 3.75 9.43 -3.45
C THR A 150 3.42 8.30 -2.47
N LEU A 151 2.15 8.19 -2.07
CA LEU A 151 1.69 7.17 -1.14
C LEU A 151 1.67 5.78 -1.80
N VAL A 152 1.06 5.67 -2.99
CA VAL A 152 1.03 4.42 -3.77
C VAL A 152 2.45 3.99 -4.15
N ARG A 153 3.31 4.95 -4.53
CA ARG A 153 4.73 4.70 -4.82
C ARG A 153 5.44 4.10 -3.62
N SER A 154 5.39 4.76 -2.48
CA SER A 154 6.07 4.31 -1.26
C SER A 154 5.59 2.92 -0.83
N LEU A 155 4.27 2.71 -0.74
CA LEU A 155 3.69 1.45 -0.32
C LEU A 155 3.97 0.31 -1.32
N GLY A 156 3.89 0.59 -2.62
CA GLY A 156 4.17 -0.40 -3.67
C GLY A 156 5.62 -0.83 -3.71
N LEU A 157 6.56 0.10 -3.59
CA LEU A 157 7.99 -0.20 -3.54
C LEU A 157 8.35 -0.97 -2.26
N ARG A 158 7.75 -0.63 -1.11
CA ARG A 158 7.92 -1.42 0.13
C ARG A 158 7.41 -2.85 -0.04
N ALA A 159 6.28 -3.05 -0.69
CA ALA A 159 5.76 -4.40 -0.97
C ALA A 159 6.72 -5.18 -1.89
N PHE A 160 7.26 -4.55 -2.94
CA PHE A 160 8.29 -5.14 -3.79
C PHE A 160 9.54 -5.53 -3.01
N GLU A 161 10.06 -4.61 -2.21
CA GLU A 161 11.23 -4.84 -1.39
C GLU A 161 11.01 -6.03 -0.46
N ARG A 162 9.83 -6.09 0.20
CA ARG A 162 9.45 -7.22 1.04
C ARG A 162 9.40 -8.54 0.25
N MET A 163 8.82 -8.56 -0.96
CA MET A 163 8.80 -9.76 -1.81
C MET A 163 10.19 -10.25 -2.19
N ARG A 164 11.18 -9.36 -2.33
CA ARG A 164 12.59 -9.74 -2.58
C ARG A 164 13.20 -10.56 -1.45
N TRP A 165 12.72 -10.39 -0.21
CA TRP A 165 13.15 -11.18 0.95
C TRP A 165 12.48 -12.54 1.04
N ALA A 166 11.36 -12.70 0.37
CA ALA A 166 10.70 -13.98 0.28
C ALA A 166 11.51 -14.91 -0.63
N ARG A 167 11.85 -16.10 -0.13
CA ARG A 167 12.54 -17.13 -0.89
C ARG A 167 11.58 -17.87 -1.84
N VAL A 168 10.76 -17.13 -2.58
CA VAL A 168 9.75 -17.72 -3.47
C VAL A 168 10.42 -18.17 -4.77
N PRO A 169 10.08 -19.36 -5.27
CA PRO A 169 10.46 -19.76 -6.61
C PRO A 169 9.84 -18.79 -7.63
N THR A 170 10.65 -17.94 -8.23
CA THR A 170 10.22 -16.96 -9.25
C THR A 170 9.89 -17.60 -10.62
N GLN A 171 10.00 -18.92 -10.74
CA GLN A 171 9.94 -19.64 -12.01
C GLN A 171 8.53 -19.91 -12.54
N LEU A 172 7.47 -19.37 -11.94
CA LEU A 172 6.12 -19.89 -12.11
C LEU A 172 5.19 -19.03 -12.96
N TRP A 173 5.68 -17.91 -13.49
CA TRP A 173 4.90 -17.11 -14.43
C TRP A 173 4.89 -17.75 -15.82
N SER A 174 3.71 -18.06 -16.34
CA SER A 174 3.62 -18.52 -17.71
C SER A 174 3.91 -17.38 -18.69
N VAL A 175 4.61 -17.70 -19.78
CA VAL A 175 4.90 -16.72 -20.85
C VAL A 175 3.62 -16.09 -21.41
N HIS A 176 2.55 -16.90 -21.52
CA HIS A 176 1.27 -16.45 -22.04
C HIS A 176 0.63 -15.38 -21.14
N GLU A 177 0.61 -15.61 -19.84
CA GLU A 177 0.05 -14.69 -18.85
C GLU A 177 0.76 -13.35 -18.87
N VAL A 178 2.09 -13.36 -18.90
CA VAL A 178 2.92 -12.17 -18.98
C VAL A 178 2.67 -11.38 -20.28
N HIS A 179 2.55 -12.07 -21.40
CA HIS A 179 2.21 -11.42 -22.67
C HIS A 179 0.81 -10.75 -22.62
N THR A 180 -0.16 -11.42 -22.01
CA THR A 180 -1.52 -10.88 -21.84
C THR A 180 -1.50 -9.60 -21.01
N TRP A 181 -0.77 -9.59 -19.89
CA TRP A 181 -0.65 -8.41 -19.05
C TRP A 181 0.03 -7.24 -19.78
N PHE A 182 1.19 -7.48 -20.41
CA PHE A 182 1.87 -6.43 -21.17
C PHE A 182 1.05 -5.91 -22.37
N ALA A 183 0.28 -6.76 -23.02
CA ALA A 183 -0.61 -6.32 -24.07
C ALA A 183 -1.73 -5.42 -23.54
N THR A 184 -2.26 -5.73 -22.36
CA THR A 184 -3.33 -4.94 -21.74
C THR A 184 -2.81 -3.62 -21.19
N THR A 185 -1.63 -3.60 -20.56
CA THR A 185 -1.00 -2.36 -20.11
C THR A 185 -0.55 -1.47 -21.27
N SER A 186 -0.05 -2.03 -22.38
CA SER A 186 0.27 -1.25 -23.57
C SER A 186 -0.97 -0.56 -24.13
N ARG A 187 -2.11 -1.25 -24.21
CA ARG A 187 -3.39 -0.63 -24.63
C ARG A 187 -3.83 0.49 -23.68
N ALA A 188 -3.63 0.31 -22.37
CA ALA A 188 -3.94 1.34 -21.38
C ALA A 188 -3.07 2.60 -21.60
N VAL A 189 -1.78 2.42 -21.88
CA VAL A 189 -0.86 3.51 -22.20
C VAL A 189 -1.23 4.22 -23.51
N GLU A 190 -1.63 3.46 -24.55
CA GLU A 190 -2.03 4.01 -25.85
C GLU A 190 -3.35 4.78 -25.78
N SER A 191 -4.32 4.26 -25.03
CA SER A 191 -5.62 4.89 -24.88
C SER A 191 -5.62 6.10 -23.94
N GLY A 192 -4.76 6.09 -22.92
CA GLY A 192 -4.82 7.04 -21.80
C GLY A 192 -6.11 6.91 -20.97
N ASP A 193 -6.94 5.89 -21.24
CA ASP A 193 -8.23 5.71 -20.59
C ASP A 193 -8.07 4.99 -19.24
N PRO A 194 -8.48 5.63 -18.14
CA PRO A 194 -8.44 5.02 -16.81
C PRO A 194 -9.26 3.75 -16.65
N ALA A 195 -10.33 3.55 -17.45
CA ALA A 195 -11.08 2.30 -17.44
C ALA A 195 -10.23 1.15 -18.00
N VAL A 196 -9.44 1.41 -19.05
CA VAL A 196 -8.49 0.42 -19.60
C VAL A 196 -7.37 0.13 -18.62
N ALA A 197 -6.90 1.14 -17.87
CA ALA A 197 -5.93 0.95 -16.78
C ALA A 197 -6.50 0.06 -15.65
N THR A 198 -7.77 0.24 -15.30
CA THR A 198 -8.46 -0.62 -14.33
C THR A 198 -8.57 -2.06 -14.84
N ALA A 199 -8.94 -2.26 -16.11
CA ALA A 199 -8.97 -3.59 -16.72
C ALA A 199 -7.58 -4.28 -16.75
N ALA A 200 -6.50 -3.51 -16.95
CA ALA A 200 -5.14 -4.04 -16.87
C ALA A 200 -4.80 -4.52 -15.44
N ALA A 201 -5.24 -3.80 -14.42
CA ALA A 201 -5.06 -4.23 -13.04
C ALA A 201 -5.83 -5.52 -12.72
N GLU A 202 -7.04 -5.69 -13.25
CA GLU A 202 -7.82 -6.93 -13.11
C GLU A 202 -7.12 -8.14 -13.78
N VAL A 203 -6.45 -7.92 -14.91
CA VAL A 203 -5.61 -8.96 -15.53
C VAL A 203 -4.48 -9.35 -14.59
N MET A 204 -3.81 -8.39 -13.95
CA MET A 204 -2.74 -8.68 -12.99
C MET A 204 -3.27 -9.48 -11.78
N ASP A 205 -4.44 -9.10 -11.24
CA ASP A 205 -5.09 -9.85 -10.16
C ASP A 205 -5.33 -11.32 -10.55
N GLY A 206 -5.87 -11.55 -11.76
CA GLY A 206 -6.06 -12.90 -12.29
C GLY A 206 -4.76 -13.69 -12.45
N LEU A 207 -3.68 -13.04 -12.90
CA LEU A 207 -2.35 -13.67 -13.02
C LEU A 207 -1.81 -14.09 -11.65
N PHE A 208 -1.96 -13.24 -10.65
CA PHE A 208 -1.53 -13.59 -9.30
C PHE A 208 -2.33 -14.73 -8.70
N GLU A 209 -3.60 -14.84 -9.01
CA GLU A 209 -4.43 -15.96 -8.57
C GLU A 209 -3.97 -17.30 -9.17
N VAL A 210 -3.59 -17.29 -10.45
CA VAL A 210 -2.98 -18.47 -11.09
C VAL A 210 -1.62 -18.79 -10.46
N HIS A 211 -0.79 -17.76 -10.24
CA HIS A 211 0.52 -17.93 -9.62
C HIS A 211 0.41 -18.56 -8.23
N ARG A 212 -0.48 -18.08 -7.36
CA ARG A 212 -0.73 -18.64 -6.03
C ARG A 212 -1.05 -20.13 -6.09
N ARG A 213 -1.97 -20.51 -6.99
CA ARG A 213 -2.34 -21.93 -7.17
C ARG A 213 -1.16 -22.76 -7.59
N ASN A 214 -0.30 -22.24 -8.47
CA ASN A 214 0.88 -22.94 -8.95
C ASN A 214 1.96 -23.13 -7.87
N VAL A 215 2.10 -22.17 -6.94
CA VAL A 215 3.07 -22.27 -5.84
C VAL A 215 2.48 -22.90 -4.58
N GLY A 216 1.18 -23.17 -4.56
CA GLY A 216 0.53 -23.78 -3.40
C GLY A 216 0.39 -22.84 -2.20
N ILE A 217 0.40 -21.52 -2.43
CA ILE A 217 0.24 -20.51 -1.38
C ILE A 217 -1.24 -20.16 -1.25
N PRO A 218 -1.98 -20.70 -0.26
CA PRO A 218 -3.40 -20.38 -0.09
C PRO A 218 -3.57 -18.93 0.36
N ARG A 219 -4.70 -18.31 -0.02
CA ARG A 219 -5.15 -17.10 0.67
C ARG A 219 -5.49 -17.47 2.11
N THR A 220 -4.84 -16.82 3.02
CA THR A 220 -5.12 -16.99 4.43
C THR A 220 -6.11 -15.94 4.88
N HIS A 221 -7.36 -16.34 5.14
CA HIS A 221 -8.25 -15.54 5.97
C HIS A 221 -7.79 -15.70 7.42
N ARG A 222 -6.87 -14.87 7.86
CA ARG A 222 -6.59 -14.78 9.29
C ARG A 222 -7.70 -13.95 9.92
N PRO A 223 -8.35 -14.46 11.01
CA PRO A 223 -9.16 -13.60 11.86
C PRO A 223 -8.30 -12.38 12.23
N ALA A 224 -8.92 -11.23 12.32
CA ALA A 224 -8.23 -10.03 12.79
C ALA A 224 -7.63 -10.36 14.17
N ASP A 225 -6.34 -10.61 14.22
CA ASP A 225 -5.63 -10.69 15.48
C ASP A 225 -5.64 -9.26 16.02
N ASP A 226 -6.40 -9.03 17.09
CA ASP A 226 -6.56 -7.72 17.74
C ASP A 226 -5.22 -7.21 18.33
N THR A 227 -4.21 -8.09 18.30
CA THR A 227 -2.84 -7.81 18.73
C THR A 227 -1.97 -7.09 17.70
N THR A 228 -2.52 -6.66 16.56
CA THR A 228 -1.77 -5.69 15.73
C THR A 228 -1.64 -4.44 16.59
N GLU A 229 -0.54 -4.38 17.33
CA GLU A 229 -0.15 -3.25 18.18
C GLU A 229 -0.56 -1.96 17.51
N ASP A 230 -1.29 -1.15 18.23
CA ASP A 230 -1.63 0.19 17.82
C ASP A 230 -0.32 0.97 17.64
N ARG A 231 0.30 0.85 16.44
CA ARG A 231 1.56 1.52 16.08
C ARG A 231 1.49 3.03 16.31
N VAL A 232 0.27 3.56 16.35
CA VAL A 232 0.02 4.96 16.65
C VAL A 232 0.38 5.26 18.10
N GLY A 233 0.12 4.34 19.01
CA GLY A 233 0.34 4.53 20.43
C GLY A 233 -0.42 5.74 21.01
N PRO A 234 -0.43 5.91 22.32
CA PRO A 234 -1.09 7.06 22.95
C PRO A 234 -0.47 8.40 22.56
N VAL A 235 0.84 8.43 22.33
CA VAL A 235 1.58 9.64 21.92
C VAL A 235 1.17 10.10 20.53
N GLY A 236 1.12 9.18 19.56
CA GLY A 236 0.70 9.48 18.20
C GLY A 236 -0.75 9.97 18.14
N ARG A 237 -1.66 9.34 18.90
CA ARG A 237 -3.05 9.83 19.01
C ARG A 237 -3.14 11.24 19.63
N THR A 238 -2.30 11.54 20.61
CA THR A 238 -2.25 12.88 21.22
C THR A 238 -1.76 13.90 20.22
N LEU A 239 -0.63 13.67 19.55
CA LEU A 239 -0.09 14.57 18.54
C LEU A 239 -1.07 14.77 17.37
N LEU A 240 -1.71 13.70 16.88
CA LEU A 240 -2.73 13.79 15.83
C LEU A 240 -3.93 14.64 16.26
N ARG A 241 -4.38 14.49 17.52
CA ARG A 241 -5.45 15.32 18.09
C ARG A 241 -5.03 16.78 18.15
N ASP A 242 -3.79 17.05 18.57
CA ASP A 242 -3.26 18.41 18.68
C ASP A 242 -3.13 19.09 17.30
N VAL A 243 -2.76 18.35 16.26
CA VAL A 243 -2.78 18.84 14.87
C VAL A 243 -4.21 19.15 14.43
N ARG A 244 -5.16 18.24 14.68
CA ARG A 244 -6.58 18.43 14.31
C ARG A 244 -7.27 19.59 15.04
N SER A 245 -6.92 19.80 16.30
CA SER A 245 -7.49 20.90 17.10
C SER A 245 -6.82 22.26 16.85
N GLY A 246 -5.76 22.30 16.03
CA GLY A 246 -4.95 23.50 15.82
C GLY A 246 -4.04 23.85 17.01
N ALA A 247 -3.95 22.98 18.03
CA ALA A 247 -3.02 23.15 19.14
C ALA A 247 -1.54 22.97 18.71
N LEU A 248 -1.32 22.22 17.63
CA LEU A 248 -0.12 22.26 16.80
C LEU A 248 -0.53 22.95 15.48
N VAL A 249 -0.06 24.18 15.30
CA VAL A 249 -0.48 25.03 14.18
C VAL A 249 0.14 24.53 12.88
N VAL A 250 -0.66 24.43 11.83
CA VAL A 250 -0.19 24.09 10.48
C VAL A 250 0.90 25.07 10.05
N GLY A 251 2.01 24.53 9.53
CA GLY A 251 3.20 25.30 9.14
C GLY A 251 4.16 25.63 10.29
N SER A 252 3.77 25.41 11.56
CA SER A 252 4.68 25.59 12.69
C SER A 252 5.76 24.51 12.71
N THR A 253 6.92 24.88 13.26
CA THR A 253 8.08 23.98 13.39
C THR A 253 8.39 23.77 14.87
N HIS A 254 8.54 22.50 15.26
CA HIS A 254 8.77 22.09 16.64
C HIS A 254 10.07 21.30 16.75
N ARG A 255 10.75 21.39 17.90
CA ARG A 255 11.88 20.50 18.23
C ARG A 255 11.35 19.25 18.93
N LEU A 256 12.13 18.18 18.89
CA LEU A 256 11.76 16.94 19.59
C LEU A 256 11.53 17.18 21.08
N GLU A 257 12.40 17.99 21.73
CA GLU A 257 12.31 18.29 23.16
C GLU A 257 11.00 19.00 23.54
N ASP A 258 10.50 19.90 22.66
CA ASP A 258 9.25 20.62 22.87
C ASP A 258 8.05 19.64 22.86
N LEU A 259 8.08 18.68 21.92
CA LEU A 259 7.04 17.65 21.78
C LEU A 259 7.12 16.61 22.91
N VAL A 260 8.30 16.26 23.37
CA VAL A 260 8.53 15.42 24.56
C VAL A 260 7.92 16.08 25.78
N THR A 261 8.23 17.37 26.01
CA THR A 261 7.68 18.14 27.13
C THR A 261 6.15 18.22 27.04
N ARG A 262 5.62 18.45 25.84
CA ARG A 262 4.19 18.55 25.58
C ARG A 262 3.41 17.27 25.84
N THR A 263 3.99 16.13 25.46
CA THR A 263 3.32 14.82 25.55
C THR A 263 3.59 14.10 26.86
N GLY A 264 4.63 14.49 27.59
CA GLY A 264 5.11 13.77 28.77
C GLY A 264 5.71 12.38 28.47
N ALA A 265 5.99 12.08 27.21
CA ALA A 265 6.46 10.79 26.72
C ALA A 265 8.00 10.78 26.61
N THR A 266 8.59 9.58 26.39
CA THR A 266 10.03 9.49 26.14
C THR A 266 10.38 9.99 24.73
N PRO A 267 11.63 10.44 24.48
CA PRO A 267 12.06 10.84 23.14
C PRO A 267 11.83 9.78 22.08
N GLU A 268 12.05 8.50 22.40
CA GLU A 268 11.85 7.37 21.49
C GLU A 268 10.38 7.20 21.11
N GLN A 269 9.47 7.36 22.08
CA GLN A 269 8.02 7.27 21.83
C GLN A 269 7.54 8.43 20.95
N VAL A 270 8.03 9.64 21.21
CA VAL A 270 7.71 10.83 20.42
C VAL A 270 8.27 10.67 19.00
N HIS A 271 9.51 10.20 18.85
CA HIS A 271 10.13 9.97 17.54
C HIS A 271 9.40 8.90 16.74
N GLY A 272 8.96 7.81 17.37
CA GLY A 272 8.12 6.79 16.74
C GLY A 272 6.78 7.35 16.24
N ALA A 273 6.13 8.18 17.08
CA ALA A 273 4.89 8.84 16.71
C ALA A 273 5.08 9.87 15.57
N LEU A 274 6.20 10.61 15.56
CA LEU A 274 6.52 11.57 14.50
C LEU A 274 6.81 10.88 13.17
N ARG A 275 7.51 9.74 13.17
CA ARG A 275 7.68 8.91 11.96
C ARG A 275 6.33 8.49 11.39
N TRP A 276 5.43 8.02 12.24
CA TRP A 276 4.08 7.67 11.81
C TRP A 276 3.32 8.87 11.24
N LEU A 277 3.40 10.07 11.87
CA LEU A 277 2.81 11.29 11.34
C LEU A 277 3.47 11.76 10.03
N HIS A 278 4.77 11.52 9.86
CA HIS A 278 5.47 11.75 8.60
C HIS A 278 4.96 10.82 7.49
N ASP A 279 4.80 9.53 7.77
CA ASP A 279 4.20 8.57 6.83
C ASP A 279 2.76 8.96 6.46
N LEU A 280 2.04 9.61 7.39
CA LEU A 280 0.74 10.23 7.11
C LEU A 280 0.85 11.50 6.24
N GLY A 281 2.03 12.05 6.01
CA GLY A 281 2.22 13.34 5.36
C GLY A 281 1.70 14.52 6.18
N LEU A 282 1.60 14.35 7.50
CA LEU A 282 1.13 15.38 8.43
C LEU A 282 2.28 16.15 9.07
N VAL A 283 3.47 15.61 9.02
CA VAL A 283 4.69 16.21 9.55
C VAL A 283 5.82 15.98 8.55
N ASP A 284 6.57 17.04 8.28
CA ASP A 284 7.83 16.94 7.54
C ASP A 284 8.99 16.94 8.55
N ASP A 285 9.96 16.04 8.35
CA ASP A 285 11.20 16.00 9.13
C ASP A 285 12.32 16.71 8.36
N GLY A 286 12.96 17.69 8.99
CA GLY A 286 14.09 18.42 8.45
C GLY A 286 15.04 18.87 9.56
N ASP A 287 16.29 18.36 9.54
CA ASP A 287 17.38 18.75 10.44
C ASP A 287 17.04 18.69 11.95
N GLY A 288 16.32 17.63 12.37
CA GLY A 288 15.88 17.46 13.76
C GLY A 288 14.77 18.42 14.18
N ARG A 289 14.11 19.04 13.21
CA ARG A 289 12.91 19.85 13.41
C ARG A 289 11.74 19.25 12.65
N TYR A 290 10.59 19.27 13.27
CA TYR A 290 9.35 18.68 12.76
C TYR A 290 8.37 19.81 12.42
N ARG A 291 8.07 19.91 11.12
CA ARG A 291 7.13 20.91 10.62
C ARG A 291 5.75 20.27 10.45
N VAL A 292 4.73 20.90 11.03
CA VAL A 292 3.33 20.47 10.82
C VAL A 292 2.93 20.77 9.39
N GLY A 293 2.66 19.72 8.60
CA GLY A 293 2.29 19.81 7.20
C GLY A 293 0.95 20.48 6.98
N GLN A 294 0.75 21.03 5.81
CA GLN A 294 -0.55 21.56 5.40
C GLN A 294 -1.27 20.49 4.56
N PRO A 295 -2.55 20.19 4.87
CA PRO A 295 -3.36 19.36 3.98
C PRO A 295 -3.37 19.96 2.57
N SER A 296 -3.09 19.13 1.58
CA SER A 296 -3.09 19.56 0.19
C SER A 296 -4.07 18.73 -0.64
N LEU A 297 -4.56 19.32 -1.71
CA LEU A 297 -5.39 18.61 -2.68
C LEU A 297 -4.63 17.39 -3.26
N ALA A 298 -3.32 17.50 -3.47
CA ALA A 298 -2.49 16.38 -3.93
C ALA A 298 -2.49 15.23 -2.91
N THR A 299 -2.22 15.52 -1.62
CA THR A 299 -2.26 14.53 -0.55
C THR A 299 -3.63 13.85 -0.44
N TRP A 300 -4.70 14.62 -0.60
CA TRP A 300 -6.05 14.09 -0.56
C TRP A 300 -6.35 13.18 -1.77
N ARG A 301 -5.96 13.59 -2.99
CA ARG A 301 -6.09 12.77 -4.20
C ARG A 301 -5.31 11.46 -4.09
N ASP A 302 -4.06 11.54 -3.63
CA ASP A 302 -3.20 10.38 -3.40
C ASP A 302 -3.87 9.38 -2.46
N THR A 303 -4.51 9.89 -1.41
CA THR A 303 -5.21 9.08 -0.42
C THR A 303 -6.48 8.44 -0.98
N MET A 304 -7.27 9.18 -1.77
CA MET A 304 -8.47 8.65 -2.41
C MET A 304 -8.10 7.55 -3.41
N GLU A 305 -7.01 7.69 -4.15
CA GLU A 305 -6.54 6.67 -5.09
C GLU A 305 -6.09 5.39 -4.35
N LEU A 306 -5.39 5.51 -3.21
CA LEU A 306 -5.08 4.37 -2.35
C LEU A 306 -6.36 3.67 -1.87
N LEU A 307 -7.35 4.45 -1.44
CA LEU A 307 -8.63 3.92 -0.97
C LEU A 307 -9.33 3.09 -2.04
N THR A 308 -9.26 3.50 -3.33
CA THR A 308 -9.83 2.71 -4.43
C THR A 308 -9.18 1.34 -4.55
N GLY A 309 -7.87 1.24 -4.36
CA GLY A 309 -7.15 -0.04 -4.39
C GLY A 309 -7.55 -0.96 -3.25
N VAL A 310 -7.55 -0.44 -2.02
CA VAL A 310 -7.95 -1.17 -0.81
C VAL A 310 -9.39 -1.66 -0.92
N PHE A 311 -10.31 -0.79 -1.37
CA PHE A 311 -11.72 -1.15 -1.56
C PHE A 311 -11.89 -2.22 -2.64
N THR A 312 -11.23 -2.07 -3.79
CA THR A 312 -11.29 -3.04 -4.90
C THR A 312 -10.85 -4.42 -4.43
N HIS A 313 -9.73 -4.49 -3.71
CA HIS A 313 -9.25 -5.75 -3.14
C HIS A 313 -10.29 -6.37 -2.21
N GLY A 314 -10.83 -5.62 -1.25
CA GLY A 314 -11.85 -6.09 -0.34
C GLY A 314 -13.14 -6.55 -1.07
N ALA A 315 -13.60 -5.77 -2.05
CA ALA A 315 -14.79 -6.13 -2.81
C ALA A 315 -14.61 -7.44 -3.59
N VAL A 316 -13.52 -7.58 -4.34
CA VAL A 316 -13.29 -8.75 -5.22
C VAL A 316 -13.04 -10.03 -4.42
N HIS A 317 -12.32 -9.93 -3.31
CA HIS A 317 -11.84 -11.12 -2.59
C HIS A 317 -12.66 -11.49 -1.36
N VAL A 318 -13.50 -10.59 -0.85
CA VAL A 318 -14.31 -10.80 0.34
C VAL A 318 -15.78 -11.03 0.00
N LEU A 319 -16.38 -10.14 -0.80
CA LEU A 319 -17.83 -10.15 -1.03
C LEU A 319 -18.38 -11.50 -1.52
N PRO A 320 -17.77 -12.16 -2.52
CA PRO A 320 -18.31 -13.43 -3.02
C PRO A 320 -18.36 -14.52 -1.96
N GLY A 321 -17.44 -14.47 -0.99
CA GLY A 321 -17.26 -15.46 0.08
C GLY A 321 -18.08 -15.22 1.34
N LEU A 322 -18.70 -14.06 1.51
CA LEU A 322 -19.44 -13.74 2.73
C LEU A 322 -20.59 -14.71 2.99
N ARG A 323 -20.73 -15.20 4.23
CA ARG A 323 -21.78 -16.13 4.68
C ARG A 323 -22.17 -15.82 6.13
N GLY A 324 -23.38 -16.26 6.50
CA GLY A 324 -23.89 -16.20 7.88
C GLY A 324 -23.81 -14.81 8.51
N PRO A 325 -23.37 -14.68 9.76
CA PRO A 325 -23.35 -13.40 10.47
C PRO A 325 -22.57 -12.29 9.77
N ALA A 326 -21.44 -12.60 9.12
CA ALA A 326 -20.64 -11.61 8.38
C ALA A 326 -21.41 -11.04 7.16
N LEU A 327 -22.19 -11.86 6.47
CA LEU A 327 -23.04 -11.39 5.38
C LEU A 327 -24.18 -10.48 5.90
N GLU A 328 -24.79 -10.84 7.01
CA GLU A 328 -25.83 -10.03 7.66
C GLU A 328 -25.28 -8.69 8.13
N GLU A 329 -24.12 -8.68 8.78
CA GLU A 329 -23.44 -7.47 9.21
C GLU A 329 -23.11 -6.56 8.03
N PHE A 330 -22.55 -7.11 6.95
CA PHE A 330 -22.26 -6.35 5.75
C PHE A 330 -23.51 -5.68 5.17
N ARG A 331 -24.61 -6.43 5.05
CA ARG A 331 -25.89 -5.91 4.55
C ARG A 331 -26.45 -4.80 5.44
N MET A 332 -26.34 -4.92 6.75
CA MET A 332 -26.71 -3.86 7.67
C MET A 332 -25.89 -2.58 7.45
N LEU A 333 -24.56 -2.72 7.25
CA LEU A 333 -23.70 -1.56 6.96
C LEU A 333 -24.05 -0.89 5.64
N VAL A 334 -24.31 -1.66 4.58
CA VAL A 334 -24.75 -1.14 3.28
C VAL A 334 -26.11 -0.45 3.39
N ALA A 335 -27.07 -1.08 4.08
CA ALA A 335 -28.39 -0.48 4.28
C ALA A 335 -28.32 0.84 5.05
N ARG A 336 -27.45 0.93 6.06
CA ARG A 336 -27.20 2.17 6.82
C ARG A 336 -26.59 3.25 5.93
N ALA A 337 -25.55 2.92 5.14
CA ALA A 337 -24.93 3.89 4.24
C ALA A 337 -25.94 4.41 3.19
N ARG A 338 -26.83 3.56 2.68
CA ARG A 338 -27.91 3.98 1.79
C ARG A 338 -28.90 4.92 2.47
N ALA A 339 -29.36 4.57 3.68
CA ALA A 339 -30.31 5.39 4.43
C ALA A 339 -29.72 6.79 4.74
N ASP A 340 -28.49 6.84 5.23
CA ASP A 340 -27.79 8.12 5.53
C ASP A 340 -27.59 8.94 4.24
N GLY A 341 -27.30 8.29 3.11
CA GLY A 341 -27.16 8.95 1.81
C GLY A 341 -28.47 9.53 1.28
N GLN A 342 -29.60 8.81 1.43
CA GLN A 342 -30.92 9.28 0.97
C GLN A 342 -31.40 10.51 1.72
N VAL A 343 -31.17 10.58 3.03
CA VAL A 343 -31.54 11.74 3.86
C VAL A 343 -30.47 12.84 3.89
N ARG A 344 -29.37 12.67 3.16
CA ARG A 344 -28.22 13.57 3.13
C ARG A 344 -27.67 13.86 4.52
N ASP A 345 -27.62 12.84 5.36
CA ASP A 345 -27.10 12.93 6.72
C ASP A 345 -25.59 13.15 6.71
N HIS A 346 -25.08 13.98 7.60
CA HIS A 346 -23.65 14.20 7.78
C HIS A 346 -22.89 12.92 8.16
N ARG A 347 -23.60 11.91 8.71
CA ARG A 347 -23.07 10.60 9.05
C ARG A 347 -22.80 9.71 7.84
N TYR A 348 -23.25 10.11 6.63
CA TYR A 348 -23.07 9.32 5.41
C TYR A 348 -21.60 8.96 5.13
N THR A 349 -20.68 9.90 5.34
CA THR A 349 -19.24 9.64 5.16
C THR A 349 -18.75 8.56 6.14
N GLU A 350 -19.19 8.62 7.40
CA GLU A 350 -18.82 7.60 8.39
C GLU A 350 -19.40 6.23 8.05
N SER A 351 -20.68 6.16 7.68
CA SER A 351 -21.33 4.90 7.30
C SER A 351 -20.75 4.29 6.03
N SER A 352 -20.37 5.12 5.04
CA SER A 352 -19.66 4.67 3.82
C SER A 352 -18.28 4.07 4.16
N PHE A 353 -17.54 4.72 5.04
CA PHE A 353 -16.25 4.22 5.49
C PHE A 353 -16.37 2.96 6.35
N ALA A 354 -17.46 2.76 7.09
CA ALA A 354 -17.70 1.53 7.84
C ALA A 354 -17.78 0.31 6.90
N VAL A 355 -18.38 0.46 5.71
CA VAL A 355 -18.40 -0.60 4.68
C VAL A 355 -16.98 -0.95 4.21
N THR A 356 -16.16 0.05 3.91
CA THR A 356 -14.78 -0.16 3.48
C THR A 356 -13.93 -0.81 4.57
N ARG A 357 -14.12 -0.38 5.82
CA ARG A 357 -13.44 -0.95 6.98
C ARG A 357 -13.80 -2.42 7.15
N PHE A 358 -15.08 -2.75 7.09
CA PHE A 358 -15.54 -4.14 7.16
C PHE A 358 -14.86 -5.02 6.12
N LEU A 359 -14.83 -4.60 4.84
CA LEU A 359 -14.18 -5.35 3.77
C LEU A 359 -12.68 -5.55 4.03
N SER A 360 -12.00 -4.52 4.51
CA SER A 360 -10.58 -4.60 4.86
C SER A 360 -10.31 -5.54 6.04
N GLU A 361 -11.16 -5.53 7.07
CA GLU A 361 -11.05 -6.40 8.23
C GLU A 361 -11.34 -7.86 7.84
N GLN A 362 -12.38 -8.10 7.07
CA GLN A 362 -12.74 -9.44 6.57
C GLN A 362 -11.72 -10.02 5.58
N SER A 363 -10.91 -9.19 4.93
CA SER A 363 -9.84 -9.69 4.06
C SER A 363 -8.76 -10.46 4.82
N GLY A 364 -8.63 -10.26 6.14
CA GLY A 364 -7.58 -10.83 6.96
C GLY A 364 -6.17 -10.32 6.65
N ASN A 365 -6.00 -9.53 5.59
CA ASN A 365 -4.71 -9.00 5.14
C ASN A 365 -4.27 -7.81 5.99
N ARG A 366 -3.17 -7.98 6.74
CA ARG A 366 -2.67 -6.93 7.63
C ARG A 366 -2.24 -5.64 6.90
N TRP A 367 -1.66 -5.77 5.70
CA TRP A 367 -1.17 -4.63 4.92
C TRP A 367 -2.32 -3.81 4.33
N VAL A 368 -3.37 -4.48 3.88
CA VAL A 368 -4.61 -3.84 3.41
C VAL A 368 -5.27 -3.07 4.55
N ARG A 369 -5.34 -3.67 5.75
CA ARG A 369 -5.87 -3.00 6.95
C ARG A 369 -5.03 -1.78 7.35
N GLU A 370 -3.70 -1.92 7.32
CA GLU A 370 -2.80 -0.81 7.66
C GLU A 370 -2.91 0.33 6.64
N ALA A 371 -2.97 0.01 5.34
CA ALA A 371 -3.18 0.99 4.29
C ALA A 371 -4.53 1.72 4.42
N LEU A 372 -5.60 1.00 4.80
CA LEU A 372 -6.88 1.63 5.09
C LEU A 372 -6.80 2.58 6.30
N ARG A 373 -6.18 2.14 7.41
CA ARG A 373 -6.00 2.99 8.60
C ARG A 373 -5.24 4.28 8.25
N LEU A 374 -4.17 4.13 7.45
CA LEU A 374 -3.39 5.25 6.92
C LEU A 374 -4.28 6.19 6.09
N ALA A 375 -5.02 5.65 5.12
CA ALA A 375 -5.93 6.43 4.26
C ALA A 375 -6.99 7.17 5.09
N MET A 376 -7.62 6.48 6.03
CA MET A 376 -8.64 7.07 6.90
C MET A 376 -8.11 8.19 7.79
N ALA A 377 -6.90 8.01 8.37
CA ALA A 377 -6.27 9.04 9.17
C ALA A 377 -5.95 10.29 8.35
N ARG A 378 -5.42 10.12 7.12
CA ARG A 378 -5.14 11.22 6.18
C ARG A 378 -6.42 11.93 5.74
N LEU A 379 -7.45 11.19 5.36
CA LEU A 379 -8.74 11.77 4.97
C LEU A 379 -9.36 12.56 6.13
N ALA A 380 -9.35 12.02 7.33
CA ALA A 380 -9.87 12.71 8.51
C ALA A 380 -9.12 14.01 8.84
N TYR A 381 -7.84 14.12 8.45
CA TYR A 381 -7.04 15.33 8.58
C TYR A 381 -7.31 16.34 7.46
N ALA A 382 -7.42 15.85 6.22
CA ALA A 382 -7.62 16.72 5.05
C ALA A 382 -9.06 17.24 4.91
N LEU A 383 -10.01 16.66 5.64
CA LEU A 383 -11.44 16.75 5.35
C LEU A 383 -12.31 17.61 6.29
N PRO A 384 -11.85 18.49 7.19
CA PRO A 384 -12.82 19.32 7.92
C PRO A 384 -13.77 20.09 7.00
N GLU A 385 -13.41 20.29 5.73
CA GLU A 385 -14.13 21.10 4.75
C GLU A 385 -14.50 20.36 3.45
N ALA A 386 -14.10 19.08 3.29
CA ALA A 386 -14.45 18.36 2.07
C ALA A 386 -15.96 18.01 2.06
N PRO A 387 -16.62 18.16 0.91
CA PRO A 387 -18.02 17.78 0.79
C PRO A 387 -18.18 16.28 1.03
N ALA A 388 -19.35 15.87 1.54
CA ALA A 388 -19.67 14.47 1.73
C ALA A 388 -19.45 13.69 0.43
N PHE A 389 -18.91 12.47 0.54
CA PHE A 389 -18.69 11.58 -0.58
C PHE A 389 -19.98 11.41 -1.39
N ARG A 390 -19.94 11.66 -2.70
CA ARG A 390 -21.06 11.73 -3.67
C ARG A 390 -22.26 10.82 -3.35
N GLN A 391 -23.06 11.18 -2.37
CA GLN A 391 -24.17 10.36 -1.87
C GLN A 391 -25.24 10.12 -2.91
N TRP A 392 -25.45 11.08 -3.85
CA TRP A 392 -26.44 10.95 -4.91
C TRP A 392 -26.07 9.96 -6.03
N ASP A 393 -24.78 9.67 -6.22
CA ASP A 393 -24.32 8.71 -7.23
C ASP A 393 -24.04 7.32 -6.61
N ALA A 394 -24.03 7.23 -5.31
CA ALA A 394 -23.62 6.02 -4.60
C ALA A 394 -24.74 4.97 -4.48
N GLU A 395 -26.00 5.30 -4.77
CA GLU A 395 -27.13 4.32 -4.67
C GLU A 395 -26.88 3.08 -5.52
N ALA A 396 -26.45 3.28 -6.78
CA ALA A 396 -26.14 2.17 -7.66
C ALA A 396 -24.93 1.34 -7.18
N LEU A 397 -23.95 1.99 -6.51
CA LEU A 397 -22.84 1.30 -5.88
C LEU A 397 -23.32 0.39 -4.75
N TRP A 398 -24.15 0.90 -3.84
CA TRP A 398 -24.65 0.13 -2.71
C TRP A 398 -25.50 -1.07 -3.14
N LEU A 399 -26.32 -0.90 -4.17
CA LEU A 399 -27.09 -2.00 -4.76
C LEU A 399 -26.20 -3.07 -5.38
N THR A 400 -25.15 -2.66 -6.09
CA THR A 400 -24.22 -3.60 -6.71
C THR A 400 -23.39 -4.36 -5.66
N LEU A 401 -23.01 -3.68 -4.56
CA LEU A 401 -22.30 -4.31 -3.44
C LEU A 401 -23.17 -5.35 -2.73
N ASP A 402 -24.45 -5.02 -2.48
CA ASP A 402 -25.39 -5.96 -1.86
C ASP A 402 -25.61 -7.19 -2.76
N ALA A 403 -25.75 -6.99 -4.08
CA ALA A 403 -25.87 -8.08 -5.04
C ALA A 403 -24.61 -8.97 -5.11
N ALA A 404 -23.41 -8.37 -4.97
CA ALA A 404 -22.14 -9.11 -4.96
C ALA A 404 -21.95 -9.93 -3.67
N ALA A 405 -22.48 -9.42 -2.56
CA ALA A 405 -22.29 -10.03 -1.25
C ALA A 405 -22.96 -11.41 -1.16
N GLY A 406 -22.14 -12.43 -0.88
CA GLY A 406 -22.60 -13.81 -0.78
C GLY A 406 -23.00 -14.49 -2.09
N SER A 407 -22.79 -13.81 -3.23
CA SER A 407 -23.16 -14.32 -4.56
C SER A 407 -22.33 -15.54 -5.00
N GLY A 408 -21.09 -15.63 -4.54
CA GLY A 408 -20.09 -16.56 -5.08
C GLY A 408 -19.54 -16.13 -6.45
N ASP A 409 -19.97 -14.99 -6.98
CA ASP A 409 -19.59 -14.50 -8.30
C ASP A 409 -18.59 -13.34 -8.22
N VAL A 410 -17.35 -13.62 -8.65
CA VAL A 410 -16.25 -12.64 -8.66
C VAL A 410 -16.51 -11.54 -9.70
N GLU A 411 -17.19 -11.80 -10.81
CA GLU A 411 -17.45 -10.77 -11.82
C GLU A 411 -18.45 -9.72 -11.31
N THR A 412 -19.48 -10.14 -10.58
CA THR A 412 -20.38 -9.19 -9.90
C THR A 412 -19.61 -8.35 -8.87
N ALA A 413 -18.67 -8.95 -8.14
CA ALA A 413 -17.81 -8.22 -7.20
C ALA A 413 -16.88 -7.23 -7.91
N ARG A 414 -16.29 -7.59 -9.05
CA ARG A 414 -15.49 -6.68 -9.90
C ARG A 414 -16.34 -5.53 -10.44
N ALA A 415 -17.57 -5.79 -10.86
CA ALA A 415 -18.48 -4.72 -11.29
C ALA A 415 -18.75 -3.71 -10.16
N ALA A 416 -18.94 -4.18 -8.92
CA ALA A 416 -19.09 -3.31 -7.75
C ALA A 416 -17.82 -2.50 -7.48
N ALA A 417 -16.65 -3.11 -7.60
CA ALA A 417 -15.36 -2.44 -7.44
C ALA A 417 -15.14 -1.35 -8.51
N ARG A 418 -15.42 -1.64 -9.79
CA ARG A 418 -15.37 -0.63 -10.87
C ARG A 418 -16.29 0.54 -10.58
N ARG A 419 -17.52 0.26 -10.13
CA ARG A 419 -18.47 1.32 -9.76
C ARG A 419 -17.96 2.21 -8.64
N PHE A 420 -17.29 1.64 -7.64
CA PHE A 420 -16.66 2.43 -6.59
C PHE A 420 -15.55 3.34 -7.14
N VAL A 421 -14.68 2.81 -8.01
CA VAL A 421 -13.62 3.60 -8.66
C VAL A 421 -14.21 4.78 -9.43
N ASP A 422 -15.29 4.58 -10.19
CA ASP A 422 -15.96 5.64 -10.95
C ASP A 422 -16.54 6.73 -10.03
N VAL A 423 -17.23 6.33 -8.96
CA VAL A 423 -17.79 7.27 -7.96
C VAL A 423 -16.69 8.02 -7.23
N ALA A 424 -15.61 7.34 -6.84
CA ALA A 424 -14.47 7.96 -6.18
C ALA A 424 -13.78 8.99 -7.08
N ARG A 425 -13.56 8.67 -8.35
CA ARG A 425 -12.98 9.60 -9.34
C ARG A 425 -13.85 10.83 -9.55
N ALA A 426 -15.14 10.63 -9.79
CA ALA A 426 -16.07 11.74 -9.93
C ALA A 426 -16.09 12.63 -8.67
N HIS A 427 -15.93 12.04 -7.48
CA HIS A 427 -15.80 12.80 -6.23
C HIS A 427 -14.49 13.61 -6.18
N VAL A 428 -13.37 13.00 -6.62
CA VAL A 428 -12.08 13.68 -6.74
C VAL A 428 -12.17 14.88 -7.67
N ASP A 429 -12.83 14.75 -8.81
CA ASP A 429 -13.01 15.84 -9.77
C ASP A 429 -13.83 16.98 -9.18
N ASP A 430 -14.94 16.68 -8.49
CA ASP A 430 -15.79 17.68 -7.81
C ASP A 430 -15.03 18.45 -6.73
N VAL A 431 -14.30 17.75 -5.87
CA VAL A 431 -13.51 18.37 -4.80
C VAL A 431 -12.43 19.25 -5.41
N THR A 432 -11.76 18.77 -6.47
CA THR A 432 -10.73 19.53 -7.18
C THR A 432 -11.28 20.84 -7.74
N ALA A 433 -12.44 20.79 -8.40
CA ALA A 433 -13.06 21.97 -8.96
C ALA A 433 -13.42 23.01 -7.88
N ARG A 434 -13.91 22.56 -6.73
CA ARG A 434 -14.26 23.45 -5.61
C ARG A 434 -13.05 23.99 -4.87
N TRP A 435 -12.00 23.19 -4.69
CA TRP A 435 -10.78 23.62 -4.00
C TRP A 435 -10.09 24.78 -4.72
N GLY A 436 -10.09 24.76 -6.05
CA GLY A 436 -9.59 25.87 -6.87
C GLY A 436 -10.34 27.19 -6.67
N THR A 437 -11.59 27.15 -6.21
CA THR A 437 -12.42 28.35 -5.97
C THR A 437 -12.35 28.87 -4.53
N MET A 438 -11.88 28.07 -3.58
CA MET A 438 -11.74 28.46 -2.17
C MET A 438 -10.37 29.10 -1.84
N GLY A 439 -9.39 28.95 -2.72
CA GLY A 439 -8.03 29.50 -2.57
C GLY A 439 -7.78 30.78 -3.37
N SER A 440 -8.77 31.29 -4.06
CA SER A 440 -8.77 32.58 -4.75
C SER A 440 -9.58 33.60 -3.94
#